data_291e0cbaba05af31e9584c58fa1d15aa
#
_entry.id   291e0cbaba05af31e9584c58fa1d15aa
#
_cell.length_a   1.000
_cell.length_b   1.000
_cell.length_c   1.000
_cell.angle_alpha   90.00
_cell.angle_beta   90.00
_cell.angle_gamma   90.00
#
_symmetry.space_group_name_H-M   'P 1'
#
loop_
_entity.id
_entity.type
_entity.pdbx_description
1 polymer ?
#
loop_
_entity_poly.entity_id
_entity_poly.type
_entity_poly.pdbx_seq_one_letter_code
_entity_poly.pdbx_strand_id
1 'polypeptide(L)'
;SKLFNQRYKNVFSGDSKWKAVKAPKGLTYNWDKNSTYVQHPPFFQNMNDDKKEVNNIEKARVLAIFGDSVTTDHISPAGSIKSDGPAGAYLRNNKVKNNEFNSFGARRGNHEVMMRGTFSNIRIKNEMLSNIEGGYTIHYPSNKQLSIYDAAMKYKKYNTPLVIFAGIDYGM
;
A
#
# COMPACT_ATOMS: atom_id res chain seq x y z
N SER A 1 42.29 9.32 17.93
CA SER A 1 42.05 7.86 18.00
C SER A 1 41.49 7.40 19.35
N LYS A 2 42.00 7.92 20.50
CA LYS A 2 41.54 7.50 21.85
C LYS A 2 40.05 7.76 22.07
N LEU A 3 39.56 8.92 21.66
CA LEU A 3 38.14 9.33 21.74
C LEU A 3 37.25 8.46 20.84
N PHE A 4 37.71 8.14 19.63
CA PHE A 4 37.02 7.25 18.71
C PHE A 4 36.86 5.85 19.33
N ASN A 5 37.94 5.24 19.79
CA ASN A 5 37.93 3.92 20.41
C ASN A 5 37.01 3.89 21.65
N GLN A 6 37.00 4.95 22.45
CA GLN A 6 36.15 5.06 23.63
C GLN A 6 34.67 5.13 23.27
N ARG A 7 34.31 5.88 22.19
CA ARG A 7 32.92 6.04 21.74
C ARG A 7 32.37 4.80 21.03
N TYR A 8 33.22 4.08 20.31
CA TYR A 8 32.81 2.92 19.52
C TYR A 8 33.10 1.56 20.18
N LYS A 9 33.69 1.54 21.38
CA LYS A 9 34.06 0.31 22.09
C LYS A 9 32.89 -0.68 22.24
N ASN A 10 31.68 -0.19 22.40
CA ASN A 10 30.48 -0.99 22.68
C ASN A 10 29.41 -0.90 21.57
N VAL A 11 29.77 -0.43 20.38
CA VAL A 11 28.80 -0.17 19.29
C VAL A 11 27.97 -1.40 18.89
N PHE A 12 28.58 -2.59 18.99
CA PHE A 12 27.92 -3.86 18.66
C PHE A 12 27.19 -4.50 19.85
N SER A 13 27.29 -3.97 21.04
CA SER A 13 26.67 -4.60 22.21
C SER A 13 25.22 -4.19 22.45
N GLY A 14 24.76 -3.11 21.83
CA GLY A 14 23.41 -2.59 21.99
C GLY A 14 23.04 -2.22 23.43
N ASP A 15 21.94 -1.53 23.61
CA ASP A 15 21.36 -1.23 24.91
C ASP A 15 20.52 -2.42 25.47
N SER A 16 19.97 -2.25 26.66
CA SER A 16 19.16 -3.28 27.30
C SER A 16 17.88 -3.62 26.51
N LYS A 17 17.28 -2.65 25.83
CA LYS A 17 16.09 -2.86 24.98
C LYS A 17 16.42 -3.70 23.75
N TRP A 18 17.56 -3.38 23.11
CA TRP A 18 18.06 -4.16 21.98
C TRP A 18 18.37 -5.62 22.36
N LYS A 19 19.04 -5.83 23.50
CA LYS A 19 19.34 -7.17 24.01
C LYS A 19 18.12 -7.97 24.42
N ALA A 20 17.03 -7.30 24.78
CA ALA A 20 15.77 -7.93 25.14
C ALA A 20 14.93 -8.37 23.94
N VAL A 21 15.28 -7.97 22.72
CA VAL A 21 14.59 -8.40 21.49
C VAL A 21 14.78 -9.89 21.30
N LYS A 22 13.68 -10.64 21.37
CA LYS A 22 13.67 -12.08 21.10
C LYS A 22 13.58 -12.29 19.59
N ALA A 23 14.67 -12.67 18.98
CA ALA A 23 14.65 -13.11 17.58
C ALA A 23 14.21 -14.58 17.51
N PRO A 24 13.20 -14.94 16.73
CA PRO A 24 12.82 -16.33 16.53
C PRO A 24 13.98 -17.07 15.85
N LYS A 25 14.27 -18.29 16.33
CA LYS A 25 15.26 -19.18 15.73
C LYS A 25 14.55 -20.09 14.73
N GLY A 26 14.93 -20.05 13.48
CA GLY A 26 14.33 -20.89 12.43
C GLY A 26 14.72 -20.43 11.03
N LEU A 27 14.44 -21.27 10.03
CA LEU A 27 14.69 -20.97 8.61
C LEU A 27 13.57 -20.11 7.99
N THR A 28 12.40 -20.06 8.63
CA THR A 28 11.23 -19.35 8.14
C THR A 28 10.67 -18.43 9.21
N TYR A 29 10.02 -17.37 8.79
CA TYR A 29 9.34 -16.41 9.66
C TYR A 29 7.95 -16.90 10.05
N ASN A 30 7.63 -16.87 11.34
CA ASN A 30 6.27 -17.14 11.83
C ASN A 30 5.41 -15.90 11.73
N TRP A 31 4.48 -15.91 10.79
CA TRP A 31 3.56 -14.81 10.55
C TRP A 31 2.48 -14.74 11.62
N ASP A 32 2.39 -13.60 12.32
CA ASP A 32 1.27 -13.32 13.22
C ASP A 32 0.08 -12.79 12.40
N LYS A 33 -0.96 -13.61 12.30
CA LYS A 33 -2.19 -13.26 11.56
C LYS A 33 -2.94 -12.06 12.15
N ASN A 34 -2.71 -11.75 13.42
CA ASN A 34 -3.35 -10.62 14.11
C ASN A 34 -2.54 -9.32 14.02
N SER A 35 -1.31 -9.38 13.53
CA SER A 35 -0.49 -8.20 13.36
C SER A 35 -1.13 -7.22 12.37
N THR A 36 -1.26 -5.96 12.76
CA THR A 36 -1.69 -4.88 11.87
C THR A 36 -0.53 -4.09 11.27
N TYR A 37 0.72 -4.46 11.60
CA TYR A 37 1.96 -3.87 11.07
C TYR A 37 2.64 -4.73 10.01
N VAL A 38 2.62 -6.05 10.18
CA VAL A 38 3.28 -6.99 9.27
C VAL A 38 2.30 -8.10 8.94
N GLN A 39 1.97 -8.26 7.67
CA GLN A 39 1.08 -9.28 7.16
C GLN A 39 1.80 -10.20 6.18
N HIS A 40 1.44 -11.47 6.17
CA HIS A 40 1.93 -12.40 5.16
C HIS A 40 1.50 -11.93 3.76
N PRO A 41 2.44 -11.55 2.87
CA PRO A 41 2.08 -11.02 1.56
C PRO A 41 1.49 -12.10 0.65
N PRO A 42 0.49 -11.78 -0.18
CA PRO A 42 -0.19 -12.76 -1.02
C PRO A 42 0.56 -13.08 -2.33
N PHE A 43 1.72 -12.47 -2.58
CA PHE A 43 2.37 -12.48 -3.88
C PHE A 43 2.77 -13.88 -4.37
N PHE A 44 3.04 -14.80 -3.45
CA PHE A 44 3.44 -16.18 -3.75
C PHE A 44 2.34 -17.20 -3.43
N GLN A 45 1.14 -16.74 -3.04
CA GLN A 45 0.03 -17.65 -2.79
C GLN A 45 -0.50 -18.21 -4.12
N ASN A 46 -0.69 -19.51 -4.18
CA ASN A 46 -1.16 -20.22 -5.38
C ASN A 46 -0.26 -20.03 -6.61
N MET A 47 1.02 -19.79 -6.38
CA MET A 47 2.00 -19.76 -7.46
C MET A 47 2.26 -21.21 -7.91
N ASN A 48 1.82 -21.53 -9.13
CA ASN A 48 2.06 -22.81 -9.77
C ASN A 48 3.21 -22.63 -10.77
N ASP A 49 3.94 -23.71 -11.04
CA ASP A 49 4.95 -23.73 -12.10
C ASP A 49 4.34 -23.68 -13.53
N ASP A 50 3.03 -23.79 -13.61
CA ASP A 50 2.31 -23.73 -14.89
C ASP A 50 2.40 -22.33 -15.50
N LYS A 51 3.03 -22.25 -16.66
CA LYS A 51 3.05 -21.04 -17.47
C LYS A 51 1.62 -20.76 -17.93
N LYS A 52 1.02 -19.71 -17.39
CA LYS A 52 -0.27 -19.24 -17.91
C LYS A 52 -0.05 -18.60 -19.28
N GLU A 53 -0.84 -19.01 -20.25
CA GLU A 53 -0.87 -18.34 -21.54
C GLU A 53 -1.28 -16.86 -21.37
N VAL A 54 -0.64 -16.01 -22.16
CA VAL A 54 -1.00 -14.59 -22.18
C VAL A 54 -2.26 -14.44 -23.02
N ASN A 55 -3.37 -14.13 -22.38
CA ASN A 55 -4.65 -13.91 -23.01
C ASN A 55 -4.91 -12.41 -23.25
N ASN A 56 -5.73 -12.08 -24.23
CA ASN A 56 -6.19 -10.72 -24.46
C ASN A 56 -6.98 -10.20 -23.24
N ILE A 57 -6.80 -8.93 -22.92
CA ILE A 57 -7.60 -8.24 -21.90
C ILE A 57 -8.85 -7.70 -22.58
N GLU A 58 -9.99 -8.29 -22.29
CA GLU A 58 -11.26 -7.89 -22.89
C GLU A 58 -12.18 -7.19 -21.86
N LYS A 59 -13.00 -6.26 -22.35
CA LYS A 59 -14.02 -5.56 -21.55
C LYS A 59 -13.47 -4.85 -20.31
N ALA A 60 -12.20 -4.47 -20.33
CA ALA A 60 -11.60 -3.71 -19.23
C ALA A 60 -12.24 -2.33 -19.10
N ARG A 61 -12.34 -1.86 -17.85
CA ARG A 61 -12.78 -0.50 -17.51
C ARG A 61 -11.60 0.37 -17.14
N VAL A 62 -11.66 1.62 -17.50
CA VAL A 62 -10.66 2.62 -17.09
C VAL A 62 -10.88 2.96 -15.63
N LEU A 63 -9.85 2.75 -14.81
CA LEU A 63 -9.87 3.10 -13.40
C LEU A 63 -9.37 4.52 -13.17
N ALA A 64 -8.35 4.93 -13.90
CA ALA A 64 -7.78 6.28 -13.83
C ALA A 64 -7.05 6.65 -15.12
N ILE A 65 -6.99 7.94 -15.40
CA ILE A 65 -6.18 8.55 -16.44
C ILE A 65 -5.29 9.59 -15.76
N PHE A 66 -4.00 9.39 -15.83
CA PHE A 66 -3.02 10.28 -15.25
C PHE A 66 -2.18 10.94 -16.34
N GLY A 67 -1.77 12.20 -16.09
CA GLY A 67 -0.81 12.88 -16.93
C GLY A 67 0.63 12.37 -16.76
N ASP A 68 1.58 13.19 -17.17
CA ASP A 68 3.01 12.91 -17.08
C ASP A 68 3.52 12.98 -15.64
N SER A 69 4.66 12.34 -15.40
CA SER A 69 5.45 12.45 -14.16
C SER A 69 4.70 12.01 -12.89
N VAL A 70 3.80 11.05 -13.00
CA VAL A 70 3.19 10.38 -11.85
C VAL A 70 4.12 9.26 -11.39
N THR A 71 5.04 9.62 -10.50
CA THR A 71 6.10 8.75 -10.01
C THR A 71 5.64 7.86 -8.85
N THR A 72 6.54 7.00 -8.35
CA THR A 72 6.29 6.16 -7.17
C THR A 72 5.88 6.96 -5.93
N ASP A 73 6.34 8.21 -5.78
CA ASP A 73 5.93 9.10 -4.69
C ASP A 73 4.46 9.52 -4.74
N HIS A 74 3.85 9.49 -5.91
CA HIS A 74 2.42 9.75 -6.08
C HIS A 74 1.58 8.47 -5.97
N ILE A 75 2.14 7.34 -6.40
CA ILE A 75 1.45 6.05 -6.44
C ILE A 75 1.42 5.40 -5.06
N SER A 76 2.57 5.29 -4.41
CA SER A 76 2.69 4.71 -3.09
C SER A 76 2.18 5.66 -2.00
N PRO A 77 1.43 5.17 -1.03
CA PRO A 77 0.94 6.02 0.05
C PRO A 77 2.07 6.42 1.01
N ALA A 78 2.02 7.66 1.46
CA ALA A 78 2.94 8.21 2.45
C ALA A 78 2.19 9.05 3.49
N GLY A 79 2.86 9.41 4.58
CA GLY A 79 2.30 10.23 5.64
C GLY A 79 1.27 9.54 6.51
N SER A 80 0.46 10.33 7.20
CA SER A 80 -0.53 9.85 8.17
C SER A 80 -1.72 9.17 7.50
N ILE A 81 -2.22 8.11 8.14
CA ILE A 81 -3.40 7.39 7.67
C ILE A 81 -4.66 8.15 8.11
N LYS A 82 -5.46 8.60 7.15
CA LYS A 82 -6.72 9.29 7.42
C LYS A 82 -7.77 8.31 7.99
N SER A 83 -8.49 8.76 9.01
CA SER A 83 -9.50 7.92 9.67
C SER A 83 -10.70 7.62 8.78
N ASP A 84 -11.08 8.54 7.92
CA ASP A 84 -12.23 8.45 7.00
C ASP A 84 -11.91 7.75 5.67
N GLY A 85 -10.64 7.40 5.43
CA GLY A 85 -10.20 6.70 4.24
C GLY A 85 -10.28 5.16 4.35
N PRO A 86 -10.09 4.44 3.22
CA PRO A 86 -10.16 2.99 3.19
C PRO A 86 -9.17 2.29 4.14
N ALA A 87 -7.95 2.81 4.27
CA ALA A 87 -6.95 2.26 5.19
C ALA A 87 -7.35 2.47 6.66
N GLY A 88 -7.91 3.64 7.00
CA GLY A 88 -8.45 3.91 8.33
C GLY A 88 -9.63 3.00 8.68
N ALA A 89 -10.54 2.77 7.75
CA ALA A 89 -11.64 1.83 7.92
C ALA A 89 -11.13 0.40 8.18
N TYR A 90 -10.14 -0.04 7.43
CA TYR A 90 -9.50 -1.35 7.65
C TYR A 90 -8.90 -1.46 9.05
N LEU A 91 -8.16 -0.45 9.51
CA LEU A 91 -7.55 -0.46 10.83
C LEU A 91 -8.58 -0.48 11.96
N ARG A 92 -9.66 0.31 11.86
CA ARG A 92 -10.77 0.27 12.83
C ARG A 92 -11.44 -1.09 12.89
N ASN A 93 -11.67 -1.72 11.74
CA ASN A 93 -12.23 -3.08 11.68
C ASN A 93 -11.33 -4.11 12.37
N ASN A 94 -10.01 -3.85 12.39
CA ASN A 94 -9.03 -4.63 13.15
C ASN A 94 -8.82 -4.09 14.59
N LYS A 95 -9.75 -3.30 15.10
CA LYS A 95 -9.77 -2.80 16.50
C LYS A 95 -8.59 -1.87 16.85
N VAL A 96 -7.92 -1.28 15.87
CA VAL A 96 -6.90 -0.24 16.07
C VAL A 96 -7.59 1.09 16.31
N LYS A 97 -7.24 1.79 17.39
CA LYS A 97 -7.78 3.13 17.70
C LYS A 97 -7.20 4.17 16.75
N ASN A 98 -7.94 5.26 16.50
CA ASN A 98 -7.52 6.31 15.56
C ASN A 98 -6.16 6.93 15.92
N ASN A 99 -5.88 7.14 17.22
CA ASN A 99 -4.60 7.66 17.69
C ASN A 99 -3.43 6.66 17.59
N GLU A 100 -3.71 5.41 17.27
CA GLU A 100 -2.73 4.33 17.09
C GLU A 100 -2.50 3.98 15.61
N PHE A 101 -3.13 4.71 14.68
CA PHE A 101 -3.01 4.43 13.24
C PHE A 101 -1.59 4.55 12.73
N ASN A 102 -0.83 5.52 13.28
CA ASN A 102 0.52 5.81 12.83
C ASN A 102 0.52 6.23 11.34
N SER A 103 1.58 5.94 10.59
CA SER A 103 1.74 6.33 9.20
C SER A 103 1.75 5.12 8.26
N PHE A 104 1.53 5.36 6.97
CA PHE A 104 1.72 4.35 5.94
C PHE A 104 3.14 3.76 5.97
N GLY A 105 4.16 4.60 6.16
CA GLY A 105 5.55 4.15 6.27
C GLY A 105 5.79 3.19 7.44
N ALA A 106 5.18 3.44 8.60
CA ALA A 106 5.26 2.53 9.75
C ALA A 106 4.56 1.17 9.50
N ARG A 107 3.57 1.14 8.62
CA ARG A 107 2.78 -0.06 8.30
C ARG A 107 3.07 -0.64 6.92
N ARG A 108 4.18 -0.23 6.30
CA ARG A 108 4.54 -0.70 4.93
C ARG A 108 4.70 -2.22 4.81
N GLY A 109 4.89 -2.94 5.91
CA GLY A 109 4.88 -4.40 5.96
C GLY A 109 3.48 -5.02 5.95
N ASN A 110 2.43 -4.20 5.91
CA ASN A 110 1.04 -4.65 5.81
C ASN A 110 0.47 -4.23 4.45
N HIS A 111 0.43 -5.17 3.50
CA HIS A 111 -0.07 -4.94 2.14
C HIS A 111 -1.54 -4.51 2.13
N GLU A 112 -2.35 -4.92 3.10
CA GLU A 112 -3.74 -4.52 3.21
C GLU A 112 -3.89 -3.02 3.50
N VAL A 113 -2.99 -2.46 4.31
CA VAL A 113 -2.94 -1.02 4.56
C VAL A 113 -2.41 -0.29 3.32
N MET A 114 -1.30 -0.75 2.76
CA MET A 114 -0.64 -0.10 1.63
C MET A 114 -1.53 -0.06 0.38
N MET A 115 -2.17 -1.17 0.05
CA MET A 115 -3.09 -1.28 -1.09
C MET A 115 -4.25 -0.28 -0.99
N ARG A 116 -4.76 -0.03 0.21
CA ARG A 116 -5.85 0.92 0.47
C ARG A 116 -5.43 2.38 0.36
N GLY A 117 -4.13 2.65 0.37
CA GLY A 117 -3.55 3.97 0.18
C GLY A 117 -2.94 4.19 -1.20
N THR A 118 -2.90 3.18 -2.06
CA THR A 118 -2.39 3.34 -3.43
C THR A 118 -3.18 4.43 -4.16
N PHE A 119 -2.48 5.37 -4.80
CA PHE A 119 -3.04 6.57 -5.44
C PHE A 119 -3.76 7.54 -4.49
N SER A 120 -3.58 7.45 -3.19
CA SER A 120 -4.24 8.36 -2.24
C SER A 120 -3.49 9.69 -2.02
N ASN A 121 -2.42 9.96 -2.79
CA ASN A 121 -1.69 11.22 -2.71
C ASN A 121 -2.65 12.39 -3.00
N ILE A 122 -2.60 13.41 -2.14
CA ILE A 122 -3.51 14.57 -2.22
C ILE A 122 -3.30 15.44 -3.47
N ARG A 123 -2.16 15.31 -4.14
CA ARG A 123 -1.79 16.09 -5.34
C ARG A 123 -2.01 15.32 -6.64
N ILE A 124 -2.37 14.05 -6.56
CA ILE A 124 -2.62 13.27 -7.78
C ILE A 124 -3.87 13.82 -8.49
N LYS A 125 -3.80 13.91 -9.79
CA LYS A 125 -4.93 14.36 -10.63
C LYS A 125 -5.35 13.21 -11.54
N ASN A 126 -6.60 12.81 -11.42
CA ASN A 126 -7.21 11.87 -12.34
C ASN A 126 -8.02 12.67 -13.37
N GLU A 127 -7.60 12.64 -14.62
CA GLU A 127 -8.23 13.41 -15.72
C GLU A 127 -9.66 12.98 -16.02
N MET A 128 -10.11 11.85 -15.46
CA MET A 128 -11.53 11.47 -15.48
C MET A 128 -12.41 12.38 -14.61
N LEU A 129 -11.80 13.21 -13.76
CA LEU A 129 -12.47 14.13 -12.82
C LEU A 129 -12.02 15.56 -13.09
N SER A 130 -12.92 16.43 -13.52
CA SER A 130 -12.62 17.85 -13.71
C SER A 130 -12.37 18.55 -12.37
N ASN A 131 -11.22 19.21 -12.23
CA ASN A 131 -10.87 20.07 -11.09
C ASN A 131 -10.86 19.39 -9.70
N ILE A 132 -10.68 18.07 -9.64
CA ILE A 132 -10.58 17.34 -8.37
C ILE A 132 -9.16 16.77 -8.25
N GLU A 133 -8.50 17.11 -7.15
CA GLU A 133 -7.21 16.53 -6.74
C GLU A 133 -7.43 15.45 -5.69
N GLY A 134 -6.48 14.51 -5.61
CA GLY A 134 -6.52 13.40 -4.68
C GLY A 134 -6.93 12.08 -5.33
N GLY A 135 -6.90 11.03 -4.55
CA GLY A 135 -7.08 9.64 -5.00
C GLY A 135 -8.53 9.25 -5.30
N TYR A 136 -9.19 10.00 -6.16
CA TYR A 136 -10.59 9.76 -6.53
C TYR A 136 -10.74 9.35 -7.99
N THR A 137 -11.84 8.68 -8.29
CA THR A 137 -12.26 8.31 -9.65
C THR A 137 -13.79 8.24 -9.75
N ILE A 138 -14.29 8.08 -10.97
CA ILE A 138 -15.72 7.80 -11.22
C ILE A 138 -15.90 6.29 -11.41
N HIS A 139 -16.79 5.71 -10.63
CA HIS A 139 -17.28 4.36 -10.88
C HIS A 139 -18.47 4.43 -11.84
N TYR A 140 -18.23 4.21 -13.11
CA TYR A 140 -19.23 4.41 -14.16
C TYR A 140 -20.54 3.62 -14.01
N PRO A 141 -20.56 2.35 -13.58
CA PRO A 141 -21.84 1.65 -13.38
C PRO A 141 -22.77 2.32 -12.38
N SER A 142 -22.23 3.06 -11.39
CA SER A 142 -23.05 3.81 -10.43
C SER A 142 -23.01 5.33 -10.63
N ASN A 143 -22.18 5.81 -11.55
CA ASN A 143 -21.90 7.23 -11.80
C ASN A 143 -21.55 8.02 -10.51
N LYS A 144 -20.81 7.38 -9.59
CA LYS A 144 -20.42 7.97 -8.31
C LYS A 144 -18.92 8.20 -8.27
N GLN A 145 -18.53 9.35 -7.72
CA GLN A 145 -17.17 9.60 -7.31
C GLN A 145 -16.85 8.77 -6.07
N LEU A 146 -15.76 8.03 -6.12
CA LEU A 146 -15.27 7.15 -5.06
C LEU A 146 -13.76 7.30 -4.92
N SER A 147 -13.20 6.83 -3.81
CA SER A 147 -11.77 6.57 -3.77
C SER A 147 -11.38 5.57 -4.86
N ILE A 148 -10.16 5.68 -5.40
CA ILE A 148 -9.68 4.74 -6.43
C ILE A 148 -9.75 3.30 -5.89
N TYR A 149 -9.40 3.10 -4.61
CA TYR A 149 -9.49 1.78 -3.97
C TYR A 149 -10.94 1.25 -3.94
N ASP A 150 -11.89 2.05 -3.47
CA ASP A 150 -13.29 1.60 -3.36
C ASP A 150 -13.91 1.31 -4.73
N ALA A 151 -13.59 2.13 -5.73
CA ALA A 151 -14.01 1.87 -7.11
C ALA A 151 -13.43 0.55 -7.64
N ALA A 152 -12.13 0.32 -7.43
CA ALA A 152 -11.45 -0.91 -7.82
C ALA A 152 -12.08 -2.14 -7.15
N MET A 153 -12.41 -2.05 -5.85
CA MET A 153 -13.08 -3.14 -5.15
C MET A 153 -14.49 -3.42 -5.66
N LYS A 154 -15.22 -2.40 -6.08
CA LYS A 154 -16.53 -2.60 -6.74
C LYS A 154 -16.39 -3.33 -8.07
N TYR A 155 -15.46 -2.94 -8.91
CA TYR A 155 -15.19 -3.64 -10.17
C TYR A 155 -14.72 -5.08 -9.95
N LYS A 156 -13.84 -5.30 -8.96
CA LYS A 156 -13.36 -6.62 -8.58
C LYS A 156 -14.50 -7.58 -8.20
N LYS A 157 -15.53 -7.08 -7.52
CA LYS A 157 -16.71 -7.87 -7.14
C LYS A 157 -17.42 -8.50 -8.35
N TYR A 158 -17.33 -7.85 -9.51
CA TYR A 158 -17.92 -8.31 -10.77
C TYR A 158 -16.89 -8.89 -11.74
N ASN A 159 -15.68 -9.21 -11.26
CA ASN A 159 -14.56 -9.70 -12.07
C ASN A 159 -14.28 -8.84 -13.32
N THR A 160 -14.48 -7.54 -13.20
CA THR A 160 -14.24 -6.60 -14.30
C THR A 160 -12.77 -6.24 -14.35
N PRO A 161 -12.04 -6.51 -15.44
CA PRO A 161 -10.66 -6.08 -15.61
C PRO A 161 -10.53 -4.56 -15.59
N LEU A 162 -9.41 -4.06 -15.09
CA LEU A 162 -9.15 -2.63 -14.99
C LEU A 162 -7.87 -2.25 -15.72
N VAL A 163 -7.88 -1.06 -16.32
CA VAL A 163 -6.72 -0.44 -16.94
C VAL A 163 -6.53 0.97 -16.38
N ILE A 164 -5.29 1.42 -16.37
CA ILE A 164 -4.89 2.79 -16.05
C ILE A 164 -4.11 3.30 -17.25
N PHE A 165 -4.41 4.51 -17.68
CA PHE A 165 -3.60 5.25 -18.65
C PHE A 165 -2.76 6.28 -17.90
N ALA A 166 -1.52 6.44 -18.31
CA ALA A 166 -0.62 7.43 -17.74
C ALA A 166 0.36 7.95 -18.81
N GLY A 167 0.89 9.13 -18.56
CA GLY A 167 1.86 9.75 -19.45
C GLY A 167 3.30 9.29 -19.19
N ILE A 168 4.24 10.12 -19.59
CA ILE A 168 5.69 9.87 -19.48
C ILE A 168 6.12 9.78 -18.01
N ASP A 169 7.16 9.00 -17.72
CA ASP A 169 7.76 8.81 -16.39
C ASP A 169 6.82 8.21 -15.32
N TYR A 170 5.78 7.49 -15.75
CA TYR A 170 4.91 6.79 -14.80
C TYR A 170 5.66 5.71 -14.04
N GLY A 171 5.60 5.79 -12.71
CA GLY A 171 6.18 4.79 -11.83
C GLY A 171 7.70 4.86 -11.64
N MET A 172 8.33 5.93 -12.09
CA MET A 172 9.76 6.17 -11.87
C MET A 172 10.08 6.61 -10.43
#